data_b08b52cc73e31ae4bce15151417d1259
#
_entry.id   b08b52cc73e31ae4bce15151417d1259
#
_cell.length_a   1.000
_cell.length_b   1.000
_cell.length_c   1.000
_cell.angle_alpha   90.00
_cell.angle_beta   90.00
_cell.angle_gamma   90.00
#
_symmetry.space_group_name_H-M   'P 1'
#
loop_
_entity.id
_entity.type
_entity.pdbx_description
1 polymer ?
#
loop_
_entity_poly.entity_id
_entity_poly.type
_entity_poly.pdbx_seq_one_letter_code
_entity_poly.pdbx_strand_id
1 'polypeptide(L)'
;MKHYKKLLFFSIICCILFVILSCYTPSPLYGTWADNKGNRITFVNDGSYSASIIDQTGQKTLYEGSWTVLDNVLILTKNSGGTIDTEWDIRGSMLYLNWVDNNNETQALTLFHISK
;
A
#
# COMPACT_ATOMS: atom_id res chain seq x y z
N MET A 1 -16.73 -42.93 -22.94
CA MET A 1 -15.40 -42.46 -22.51
C MET A 1 -15.03 -41.07 -22.98
N LYS A 2 -15.71 -40.51 -23.96
CA LYS A 2 -15.45 -39.12 -24.39
C LYS A 2 -15.80 -38.06 -23.32
N HIS A 3 -16.71 -38.35 -22.39
CA HIS A 3 -17.12 -37.43 -21.33
C HIS A 3 -16.05 -37.28 -20.26
N TYR A 4 -15.18 -38.25 -20.09
CA TYR A 4 -14.12 -38.23 -19.08
C TYR A 4 -13.07 -37.13 -19.36
N LYS A 5 -12.66 -36.95 -20.61
CA LYS A 5 -11.68 -35.95 -21.02
C LYS A 5 -12.21 -34.53 -20.86
N LYS A 6 -13.50 -34.31 -21.14
CA LYS A 6 -14.13 -32.99 -20.96
C LYS A 6 -14.22 -32.58 -19.48
N LEU A 7 -14.55 -33.52 -18.61
CA LEU A 7 -14.61 -33.27 -17.17
C LEU A 7 -13.24 -32.93 -16.60
N LEU A 8 -12.20 -33.66 -17.03
CA LEU A 8 -10.84 -33.38 -16.59
C LEU A 8 -10.36 -32.01 -17.02
N PHE A 9 -10.62 -31.62 -18.27
CA PHE A 9 -10.26 -30.31 -18.80
C PHE A 9 -10.97 -29.18 -18.07
N PHE A 10 -12.25 -29.33 -17.77
CA PHE A 10 -13.03 -28.35 -17.00
C PHE A 10 -12.49 -28.18 -15.57
N SER A 11 -12.09 -29.28 -14.92
CA SER A 11 -11.51 -29.25 -13.58
C SER A 11 -10.19 -28.47 -13.55
N ILE A 12 -9.33 -28.64 -14.56
CA ILE A 12 -8.05 -27.93 -14.66
C ILE A 12 -8.29 -26.43 -14.84
N ILE A 13 -9.24 -26.01 -15.68
CA ILE A 13 -9.58 -24.61 -15.90
C ILE A 13 -10.10 -23.97 -14.62
N CYS A 14 -10.94 -24.65 -13.85
CA CYS A 14 -11.45 -24.14 -12.58
C CYS A 14 -10.32 -23.93 -11.57
N CYS A 15 -9.34 -24.83 -11.50
CA CYS A 15 -8.18 -24.69 -10.61
C CYS A 15 -7.32 -23.48 -10.99
N ILE A 16 -7.10 -23.23 -12.27
CA ILE A 16 -6.33 -22.09 -12.76
C ILE A 16 -7.04 -20.78 -12.42
N LEU A 17 -8.36 -20.69 -12.62
CA LEU A 17 -9.15 -19.53 -12.27
C LEU A 17 -9.11 -19.23 -10.76
N PHE A 18 -9.15 -20.27 -9.94
CA PHE A 18 -9.09 -20.13 -8.49
C PHE A 18 -7.73 -19.57 -8.05
N VAL A 19 -6.63 -20.03 -8.63
CA VAL A 19 -5.29 -19.53 -8.34
C VAL A 19 -5.16 -18.05 -8.74
N ILE A 20 -5.69 -17.64 -9.89
CA ILE A 20 -5.68 -16.26 -10.34
C ILE A 20 -6.45 -15.36 -9.36
N LEU A 21 -7.62 -15.80 -8.89
CA LEU A 21 -8.41 -15.04 -7.92
C LEU A 21 -7.70 -14.87 -6.59
N SER A 22 -6.94 -15.88 -6.13
CA SER A 22 -6.19 -15.79 -4.88
C SER A 22 -5.02 -14.82 -4.96
N CYS A 23 -4.50 -14.51 -6.17
CA CYS A 23 -3.43 -13.53 -6.38
C CYS A 23 -3.94 -12.07 -6.32
N TYR A 24 -5.25 -11.84 -6.36
CA TYR A 24 -5.86 -10.52 -6.33
C TYR A 24 -6.33 -10.10 -4.94
N THR A 25 -5.71 -10.62 -3.89
CA THR A 25 -6.01 -10.16 -2.53
C THR A 25 -5.58 -8.70 -2.39
N PRO A 26 -6.50 -7.77 -2.04
CA PRO A 26 -6.13 -6.37 -1.88
C PRO A 26 -5.12 -6.21 -0.75
N SER A 27 -4.17 -5.28 -0.93
CA SER A 27 -3.25 -4.93 0.15
C SER A 27 -4.02 -4.30 1.30
N PRO A 28 -3.69 -4.62 2.57
CA PRO A 28 -4.30 -3.95 3.72
C PRO A 28 -4.00 -2.45 3.77
N LEU A 29 -3.01 -1.97 2.99
CA LEU A 29 -2.65 -0.55 2.93
C LEU A 29 -3.60 0.30 2.10
N TYR A 30 -4.45 -0.29 1.25
CA TYR A 30 -5.36 0.50 0.42
C TYR A 30 -6.24 1.40 1.27
N GLY A 31 -6.42 2.64 0.80
CA GLY A 31 -7.31 3.61 1.40
C GLY A 31 -6.57 4.82 1.93
N THR A 32 -7.26 5.60 2.74
CA THR A 32 -6.74 6.83 3.31
C THR A 32 -6.46 6.64 4.79
N TRP A 33 -5.28 7.06 5.20
CA TRP A 33 -4.80 6.99 6.56
C TRP A 33 -4.46 8.41 7.03
N ALA A 34 -4.87 8.76 8.23
CA ALA A 34 -4.65 10.11 8.76
C ALA A 34 -4.46 10.07 10.27
N ASP A 35 -3.78 11.10 10.81
CA ASP A 35 -3.72 11.33 12.24
C ASP A 35 -4.42 12.64 12.59
N ASN A 36 -4.39 13.02 13.86
CA ASN A 36 -4.98 14.27 14.33
C ASN A 36 -3.99 15.45 14.30
N LYS A 37 -2.78 15.23 13.78
CA LYS A 37 -1.74 16.25 13.65
C LYS A 37 -1.71 16.88 12.25
N GLY A 38 -2.52 16.37 11.32
CA GLY A 38 -2.59 16.87 9.95
C GLY A 38 -1.86 16.01 8.92
N ASN A 39 -1.28 14.89 9.32
CA ASN A 39 -0.65 13.96 8.38
C ASN A 39 -1.72 13.08 7.73
N ARG A 40 -1.59 12.87 6.42
CA ARG A 40 -2.54 12.05 5.66
C ARG A 40 -1.80 11.36 4.52
N ILE A 41 -2.09 10.07 4.33
CA ILE A 41 -1.56 9.29 3.20
C ILE A 41 -2.72 8.53 2.59
N THR A 42 -2.83 8.57 1.25
CA THR A 42 -3.80 7.79 0.49
C THR A 42 -3.06 6.85 -0.44
N PHE A 43 -3.32 5.54 -0.28
CA PHE A 43 -2.80 4.51 -1.16
C PHE A 43 -3.92 4.08 -2.10
N VAL A 44 -3.74 4.30 -3.39
CA VAL A 44 -4.72 3.96 -4.41
C VAL A 44 -4.40 2.58 -4.98
N ASN A 45 -5.42 1.81 -5.30
CA ASN A 45 -5.24 0.44 -5.77
C ASN A 45 -4.65 0.34 -7.18
N ASP A 46 -4.46 1.45 -7.88
CA ASP A 46 -3.75 1.51 -9.17
C ASP A 46 -2.22 1.59 -9.00
N GLY A 47 -1.73 1.61 -7.77
CA GLY A 47 -0.30 1.71 -7.47
C GLY A 47 0.19 3.14 -7.25
N SER A 48 -0.69 4.13 -7.25
CA SER A 48 -0.33 5.51 -6.95
C SER A 48 -0.58 5.82 -5.47
N TYR A 49 0.10 6.86 -4.96
CA TYR A 49 -0.17 7.39 -3.63
C TYR A 49 -0.09 8.91 -3.63
N SER A 50 -0.76 9.51 -2.66
CA SER A 50 -0.57 10.91 -2.32
C SER A 50 -0.42 11.04 -0.82
N ALA A 51 0.41 11.96 -0.38
CA ALA A 51 0.66 12.17 1.04
C ALA A 51 0.78 13.66 1.33
N SER A 52 0.28 14.04 2.49
CA SER A 52 0.40 15.39 3.01
C SER A 52 0.99 15.23 4.41
N ILE A 53 2.25 15.62 4.58
CA ILE A 53 3.01 15.36 5.79
C ILE A 53 3.48 16.69 6.38
N ILE A 54 3.29 16.84 7.66
CA ILE A 54 3.81 17.98 8.42
C ILE A 54 5.17 17.58 8.97
N ASP A 55 6.20 18.31 8.57
CA ASP A 55 7.57 18.05 9.01
C ASP A 55 7.82 18.56 10.44
N GLN A 56 9.05 18.37 10.92
CA GLN A 56 9.41 18.78 12.28
C GLN A 56 9.39 20.29 12.47
N THR A 57 9.44 21.07 11.38
CA THR A 57 9.34 22.54 11.43
C THR A 57 7.90 23.02 11.41
N GLY A 58 6.92 22.12 11.24
CA GLY A 58 5.51 22.47 11.13
C GLY A 58 5.06 22.78 9.72
N GLN A 59 5.93 22.63 8.72
CA GLN A 59 5.59 22.89 7.33
C GLN A 59 4.95 21.67 6.69
N LYS A 60 3.84 21.90 6.00
CA LYS A 60 3.11 20.84 5.27
C LYS A 60 3.70 20.67 3.88
N THR A 61 4.09 19.45 3.55
CA THR A 61 4.63 19.09 2.24
C THR A 61 3.77 18.03 1.60
N LEU A 62 3.49 18.20 0.30
CA LEU A 62 2.73 17.25 -0.50
C LEU A 62 3.67 16.33 -1.27
N TYR A 63 3.37 15.04 -1.24
CA TYR A 63 4.12 14.00 -1.95
C TYR A 63 3.16 13.23 -2.84
N GLU A 64 3.61 12.88 -4.03
CA GLU A 64 2.88 12.04 -4.96
C GLU A 64 3.84 11.10 -5.67
N GLY A 65 3.35 9.93 -6.04
CA GLY A 65 4.15 8.95 -6.75
C GLY A 65 3.48 7.60 -6.81
N SER A 66 4.31 6.56 -6.84
CA SER A 66 3.86 5.17 -6.85
C SER A 66 4.34 4.45 -5.60
N TRP A 67 3.63 3.37 -5.24
CA TRP A 67 3.96 2.57 -4.08
C TRP A 67 3.95 1.09 -4.43
N THR A 68 4.79 0.34 -3.73
CA THR A 68 4.79 -1.12 -3.78
C THR A 68 5.20 -1.66 -2.42
N VAL A 69 4.88 -2.92 -2.17
CA VAL A 69 5.23 -3.60 -0.93
C VAL A 69 6.07 -4.82 -1.27
N LEU A 70 7.19 -4.95 -0.59
CA LEU A 70 8.04 -6.12 -0.67
C LEU A 70 8.21 -6.66 0.76
N ASP A 71 7.52 -7.76 1.08
CA ASP A 71 7.40 -8.31 2.43
C ASP A 71 6.83 -7.25 3.40
N ASN A 72 7.58 -6.85 4.42
CA ASN A 72 7.15 -5.83 5.36
C ASN A 72 7.78 -4.45 5.08
N VAL A 73 8.35 -4.27 3.88
CA VAL A 73 8.92 -3.00 3.47
C VAL A 73 7.99 -2.33 2.48
N LEU A 74 7.62 -1.09 2.77
CA LEU A 74 6.86 -0.23 1.88
C LEU A 74 7.84 0.66 1.11
N ILE A 75 7.76 0.61 -0.21
CA ILE A 75 8.62 1.38 -1.09
C ILE A 75 7.77 2.45 -1.77
N LEU A 76 8.08 3.70 -1.51
CA LEU A 76 7.41 4.86 -2.09
C LEU A 76 8.35 5.53 -3.08
N THR A 77 7.95 5.61 -4.34
CA THR A 77 8.71 6.29 -5.38
C THR A 77 8.08 7.64 -5.63
N LYS A 78 8.84 8.73 -5.41
CA LYS A 78 8.34 10.08 -5.60
C LYS A 78 8.37 10.48 -7.07
N ASN A 79 7.35 11.18 -7.54
CA ASN A 79 7.34 11.74 -8.90
C ASN A 79 8.49 12.74 -9.12
N SER A 80 8.91 13.42 -8.06
CA SER A 80 10.04 14.35 -8.10
C SER A 80 11.41 13.67 -8.12
N GLY A 81 11.43 12.33 -7.98
CA GLY A 81 12.66 11.55 -7.93
C GLY A 81 12.95 11.05 -6.52
N GLY A 82 13.64 9.92 -6.44
CA GLY A 82 14.00 9.29 -5.17
C GLY A 82 12.93 8.35 -4.63
N THR A 83 13.36 7.51 -3.69
CA THR A 83 12.51 6.51 -3.04
C THR A 83 12.58 6.65 -1.53
N ILE A 84 11.51 6.25 -0.87
CA ILE A 84 11.45 6.07 0.58
C ILE A 84 11.19 4.60 0.83
N ASP A 85 12.09 3.93 1.55
CA ASP A 85 11.92 2.55 2.00
C ASP A 85 11.64 2.58 3.49
N THR A 86 10.47 2.08 3.90
CA THR A 86 10.08 2.09 5.30
C THR A 86 9.45 0.77 5.69
N GLU A 87 9.77 0.31 6.89
CA GLU A 87 9.03 -0.78 7.50
C GLU A 87 7.66 -0.27 7.91
N TRP A 88 6.66 -1.14 7.80
CA TRP A 88 5.30 -0.79 8.14
C TRP A 88 4.66 -1.92 8.94
N ASP A 89 3.69 -1.56 9.78
CA ASP A 89 2.92 -2.50 10.56
C ASP A 89 1.49 -1.98 10.71
N ILE A 90 0.53 -2.87 10.57
CA ILE A 90 -0.89 -2.54 10.80
C ILE A 90 -1.37 -3.34 12.01
N ARG A 91 -1.93 -2.63 12.99
CA ARG A 91 -2.55 -3.21 14.16
C ARG A 91 -3.97 -2.68 14.26
N GLY A 92 -4.95 -3.53 13.92
CA GLY A 92 -6.35 -3.11 13.84
C GLY A 92 -6.55 -2.04 12.77
N SER A 93 -7.01 -0.87 13.17
CA SER A 93 -7.21 0.26 12.27
C SER A 93 -6.05 1.26 12.27
N MET A 94 -4.91 0.89 12.84
CA MET A 94 -3.75 1.77 12.99
C MET A 94 -2.61 1.31 12.09
N LEU A 95 -1.98 2.25 11.40
CA LEU A 95 -0.80 2.04 10.58
C LEU A 95 0.39 2.73 11.24
N TYR A 96 1.46 1.96 11.44
CA TYR A 96 2.75 2.47 11.95
C TYR A 96 3.77 2.44 10.83
N LEU A 97 4.41 3.56 10.55
CA LEU A 97 5.50 3.62 9.59
C LEU A 97 6.45 4.77 9.93
N ASN A 98 7.64 4.72 9.35
CA ASN A 98 8.60 5.81 9.45
C ASN A 98 8.60 6.58 8.12
N TRP A 99 8.38 7.88 8.20
CA TRP A 99 8.42 8.75 7.04
C TRP A 99 9.78 9.43 6.95
N VAL A 100 10.34 9.47 5.76
CA VAL A 100 11.59 10.20 5.50
C VAL A 100 11.23 11.42 4.66
N ASP A 101 11.46 12.61 5.20
CA ASP A 101 11.13 13.85 4.52
C ASP A 101 12.21 14.24 3.49
N ASN A 102 12.01 15.38 2.83
CA ASN A 102 12.94 15.85 1.80
C ASN A 102 14.30 16.28 2.39
N ASN A 103 14.38 16.46 3.69
CA ASN A 103 15.61 16.80 4.42
C ASN A 103 16.31 15.56 4.98
N ASN A 104 15.86 14.34 4.58
CA ASN A 104 16.35 13.05 5.09
C ASN A 104 16.14 12.86 6.59
N GLU A 105 15.19 13.58 7.18
CA GLU A 105 14.81 13.39 8.57
C GLU A 105 13.71 12.34 8.67
N THR A 106 13.86 11.44 9.64
CA THR A 106 12.90 10.36 9.86
C THR A 106 11.88 10.78 10.92
N GLN A 107 10.61 10.54 10.61
CA GLN A 107 9.50 10.86 11.48
C GLN A 107 8.63 9.61 11.63
N ALA A 108 8.41 9.17 12.87
CA ALA A 108 7.49 8.07 13.15
C ALA A 108 6.05 8.55 13.02
N LEU A 109 5.27 7.86 12.20
CA LEU A 109 3.86 8.19 11.99
C LEU A 109 2.98 7.07 12.54
N THR A 110 1.93 7.45 13.24
CA THR A 110 0.85 6.57 13.65
C THR A 110 -0.44 7.12 13.06
N LEU A 111 -0.99 6.40 12.08
CA LEU A 111 -2.12 6.85 11.30
C LEU A 111 -3.31 5.93 11.52
N PHE A 112 -4.51 6.47 11.38
CA PHE A 112 -5.76 5.73 11.50
C PHE A 112 -6.41 5.59 10.14
N HIS A 113 -6.99 4.43 9.88
CA HIS A 113 -7.71 4.18 8.64
C HIS A 113 -9.05 4.92 8.68
N ILE A 114 -9.26 5.83 7.71
CA ILE A 114 -10.45 6.67 7.69
C ILE A 114 -11.36 6.36 6.50
N SER A 115 -10.82 5.79 5.41
CA SER A 115 -11.65 5.37 4.27
C SER A 115 -10.87 4.43 3.36
N LYS A 116 -11.62 3.69 2.56
CA LYS A 116 -11.03 2.84 1.52
C LYS A 116 -10.99 3.53 0.17
#